data_8f53f97c88070802f45eef1047b58c07
#
_entry.id   8f53f97c88070802f45eef1047b58c07
#
_cell.length_a   1.000
_cell.length_b   1.000
_cell.length_c   1.000
_cell.angle_alpha   90.00
_cell.angle_beta   90.00
_cell.angle_gamma   90.00
#
_symmetry.space_group_name_H-M   'P 1'
#
loop_
_entity.id
_entity.type
_entity.pdbx_description
1 polymer ?
#
loop_
_entity_poly.entity_id
_entity_poly.type
_entity_poly.pdbx_seq_one_letter_code
_entity_poly.pdbx_strand_id
1 'polypeptide(L)'
;GTVEKPECHMLYNVTTMAAIWNTVAAKDVRLLKSQMETVSALPSACTFLNYLRCHDDIGWGLDYPLLEKWGMRQVPHKKFLNDFFTGRIPESFSRGVLYNDDPATGDARFCGTTASMCGVEKAGFCHDRQAMEEAVRLDTMLHAFMLFQSGIPVLYSGDEVGQVNDYTYKDNPEKAPDSRYIHRGEFQWDLVERINEPETVQNRICLLYTSDAA
;
A
#
# COMPACT_ATOMS: atom_id res chain seq x y z
N GLY A 1 -0.80 15.94 -30.55
CA GLY A 1 -2.15 15.90 -31.10
C GLY A 1 -3.14 16.19 -29.99
N THR A 2 -4.08 17.07 -30.25
CA THR A 2 -5.22 17.33 -29.35
C THR A 2 -6.08 16.08 -29.38
N VAL A 3 -6.24 15.43 -28.22
CA VAL A 3 -7.23 14.37 -28.07
C VAL A 3 -8.60 15.06 -28.11
N GLU A 4 -9.31 14.94 -29.19
CA GLU A 4 -10.61 15.61 -29.40
C GLU A 4 -11.72 15.03 -28.54
N LYS A 5 -11.52 13.81 -27.97
CA LYS A 5 -12.45 13.18 -27.01
C LYS A 5 -11.66 12.46 -25.93
N PRO A 6 -12.01 12.62 -24.64
CA PRO A 6 -11.38 11.84 -23.56
C PRO A 6 -11.74 10.37 -23.72
N GLU A 7 -10.73 9.50 -23.65
CA GLU A 7 -10.93 8.04 -23.74
C GLU A 7 -11.55 7.47 -22.46
N CYS A 8 -11.34 8.12 -21.33
CA CYS A 8 -11.95 7.77 -20.05
C CYS A 8 -12.13 9.00 -19.15
N HIS A 9 -13.03 8.91 -18.18
CA HIS A 9 -13.33 10.01 -17.25
C HIS A 9 -12.47 9.96 -16.00
N MET A 10 -12.03 8.77 -15.59
CA MET A 10 -11.27 8.53 -14.39
C MET A 10 -10.19 7.47 -14.64
N LEU A 11 -9.08 7.60 -13.93
CA LEU A 11 -7.98 6.64 -13.94
C LEU A 11 -7.64 6.20 -12.52
N TYR A 12 -7.21 4.95 -12.36
CA TYR A 12 -6.54 4.55 -11.13
C TYR A 12 -5.19 5.24 -11.00
N ASN A 13 -4.94 5.84 -9.84
CA ASN A 13 -3.68 6.56 -9.55
C ASN A 13 -2.56 5.59 -9.16
N VAL A 14 -2.26 4.64 -10.06
CA VAL A 14 -1.31 3.54 -9.85
C VAL A 14 0.09 4.06 -9.55
N THR A 15 0.54 5.08 -10.31
CA THR A 15 1.90 5.60 -10.17
C THR A 15 2.09 6.31 -8.82
N THR A 16 1.09 7.06 -8.37
CA THR A 16 1.13 7.68 -7.04
C THR A 16 1.11 6.62 -5.94
N MET A 17 0.27 5.60 -6.05
CA MET A 17 0.22 4.47 -5.12
C MET A 17 1.60 3.80 -5.01
N ALA A 18 2.24 3.46 -6.13
CA ALA A 18 3.57 2.86 -6.14
C ALA A 18 4.64 3.82 -5.55
N ALA A 19 4.55 5.13 -5.82
CA ALA A 19 5.45 6.13 -5.26
C ALA A 19 5.29 6.31 -3.74
N ILE A 20 4.08 6.17 -3.20
CA ILE A 20 3.82 6.14 -1.75
C ILE A 20 4.60 4.98 -1.12
N TRP A 21 4.42 3.76 -1.61
CA TRP A 21 5.11 2.60 -1.07
C TRP A 21 6.62 2.64 -1.25
N ASN A 22 7.09 3.18 -2.39
CA ASN A 22 8.52 3.48 -2.56
C ASN A 22 9.03 4.42 -1.47
N THR A 23 8.28 5.48 -1.15
CA THR A 23 8.66 6.44 -0.10
C THR A 23 8.76 5.77 1.27
N VAL A 24 7.84 4.88 1.60
CA VAL A 24 7.86 4.11 2.85
C VAL A 24 9.12 3.26 2.96
N ALA A 25 9.46 2.51 1.90
CA ALA A 25 10.62 1.62 1.92
C ALA A 25 11.96 2.37 1.85
N ALA A 26 12.07 3.32 0.93
CA ALA A 26 13.32 4.04 0.68
C ALA A 26 13.57 5.21 1.66
N LYS A 27 12.56 5.61 2.42
CA LYS A 27 12.58 6.82 3.29
C LYS A 27 12.99 8.08 2.51
N ASP A 28 12.57 8.14 1.23
CA ASP A 28 12.90 9.21 0.29
C ASP A 28 11.62 9.69 -0.41
N VAL A 29 11.23 10.93 -0.13
CA VAL A 29 9.98 11.53 -0.61
C VAL A 29 10.11 12.16 -2.00
N ARG A 30 11.31 12.26 -2.58
CA ARG A 30 11.56 13.00 -3.83
C ARG A 30 10.73 12.48 -5.00
N LEU A 31 10.62 11.16 -5.14
CA LEU A 31 9.81 10.54 -6.20
C LEU A 31 8.33 10.87 -6.02
N LEU A 32 7.80 10.71 -4.81
CA LEU A 32 6.40 11.03 -4.51
C LEU A 32 6.10 12.51 -4.78
N LYS A 33 7.01 13.41 -4.34
CA LYS A 33 6.87 14.85 -4.61
C LYS A 33 6.78 15.14 -6.11
N SER A 34 7.70 14.58 -6.92
CA SER A 34 7.70 14.75 -8.37
C SER A 34 6.40 14.21 -9.01
N GLN A 35 5.92 13.07 -8.54
CA GLN A 35 4.66 12.49 -8.99
C GLN A 35 3.46 13.39 -8.64
N MET A 36 3.42 13.95 -7.44
CA MET A 36 2.36 14.87 -7.03
C MET A 36 2.38 16.17 -7.85
N GLU A 37 3.55 16.71 -8.18
CA GLU A 37 3.70 17.85 -9.08
C GLU A 37 3.15 17.54 -10.48
N THR A 38 3.43 16.34 -11.01
CA THR A 38 2.90 15.88 -12.30
C THR A 38 1.37 15.77 -12.28
N VAL A 39 0.81 15.15 -11.24
CA VAL A 39 -0.65 15.01 -11.09
C VAL A 39 -1.32 16.38 -10.95
N SER A 40 -0.72 17.28 -10.17
CA SER A 40 -1.28 18.63 -9.92
C SER A 40 -1.25 19.53 -11.18
N ALA A 41 -0.42 19.22 -12.14
CA ALA A 41 -0.34 19.95 -13.40
C ALA A 41 -1.40 19.51 -14.43
N LEU A 42 -2.14 18.44 -14.15
CA LEU A 42 -3.19 17.95 -15.04
C LEU A 42 -4.42 18.88 -15.01
N PRO A 43 -5.20 18.92 -16.11
CA PRO A 43 -6.43 19.70 -16.15
C PRO A 43 -7.41 19.28 -15.05
N SER A 44 -8.14 20.23 -14.48
CA SER A 44 -9.12 19.98 -13.41
C SER A 44 -10.28 19.04 -13.80
N ALA A 45 -10.47 18.82 -15.10
CA ALA A 45 -11.41 17.81 -15.62
C ALA A 45 -10.92 16.36 -15.49
N CYS A 46 -9.63 16.16 -15.19
CA CYS A 46 -9.07 14.83 -14.95
C CYS A 46 -9.29 14.44 -13.49
N THR A 47 -9.82 13.24 -13.27
CA THR A 47 -10.07 12.71 -11.93
C THR A 47 -9.40 11.36 -11.75
N PHE A 48 -8.90 11.12 -10.53
CA PHE A 48 -8.26 9.87 -10.16
C PHE A 48 -9.03 9.13 -9.08
N LEU A 49 -8.95 7.80 -9.14
CA LEU A 49 -9.24 6.91 -8.02
C LEU A 49 -7.94 6.74 -7.24
N ASN A 50 -7.89 7.33 -6.03
CA ASN A 50 -6.73 7.28 -5.14
C ASN A 50 -6.87 6.10 -4.18
N TYR A 51 -5.83 5.31 -4.05
CA TYR A 51 -5.86 4.10 -3.22
C TYR A 51 -4.45 3.72 -2.76
N LEU A 52 -4.35 2.96 -1.68
CA LEU A 52 -3.08 2.39 -1.20
C LEU A 52 -2.87 0.98 -1.73
N ARG A 53 -3.94 0.21 -1.88
CA ARG A 53 -3.99 -1.11 -2.49
C ARG A 53 -5.40 -1.42 -2.99
N CYS A 54 -5.52 -2.48 -3.76
CA CYS A 54 -6.83 -3.04 -4.19
C CYS A 54 -6.80 -4.57 -4.12
N HIS A 55 -7.70 -5.23 -4.82
CA HIS A 55 -7.74 -6.70 -4.94
C HIS A 55 -6.59 -7.28 -5.77
N ASP A 56 -5.87 -6.44 -6.53
CA ASP A 56 -4.72 -6.85 -7.32
C ASP A 56 -3.41 -6.64 -6.57
N ASP A 57 -2.36 -7.23 -7.12
CA ASP A 57 -0.99 -7.08 -6.70
C ASP A 57 -0.45 -5.67 -6.98
N ILE A 58 0.53 -5.25 -6.21
CA ILE A 58 1.25 -3.98 -6.39
C ILE A 58 2.47 -4.20 -7.28
N GLY A 59 2.52 -3.47 -8.41
CA GLY A 59 3.67 -3.43 -9.29
C GLY A 59 4.54 -2.19 -9.07
N TRP A 60 5.85 -2.33 -9.25
CA TRP A 60 6.81 -1.23 -9.11
C TRP A 60 6.95 -0.43 -10.41
N GLY A 61 5.83 0.16 -10.88
CA GLY A 61 5.78 1.05 -12.04
C GLY A 61 6.24 2.46 -11.70
N LEU A 62 7.52 2.63 -11.36
CA LEU A 62 8.11 3.89 -10.94
C LEU A 62 8.79 4.62 -12.11
N ASP A 63 9.03 5.92 -11.97
CA ASP A 63 9.85 6.70 -12.90
C ASP A 63 11.34 6.35 -12.71
N TYR A 64 11.78 5.25 -13.31
CA TYR A 64 13.18 4.82 -13.21
C TYR A 64 14.18 5.78 -13.85
N PRO A 65 13.90 6.43 -14.99
CA PRO A 65 14.76 7.50 -15.51
C PRO A 65 15.02 8.62 -14.51
N LEU A 66 14.03 8.96 -13.69
CA LEU A 66 14.20 9.96 -12.63
C LEU A 66 14.97 9.39 -11.42
N LEU A 67 14.67 8.16 -11.00
CA LEU A 67 15.38 7.48 -9.91
C LEU A 67 16.86 7.29 -10.21
N GLU A 68 17.22 6.99 -11.46
CA GLU A 68 18.61 6.82 -11.91
C GLU A 68 19.41 8.12 -11.80
N LYS A 69 18.79 9.28 -12.02
CA LYS A 69 19.43 10.60 -11.76
C LYS A 69 19.84 10.79 -10.30
N TRP A 70 19.19 10.06 -9.38
CA TRP A 70 19.50 10.07 -7.95
C TRP A 70 20.34 8.86 -7.51
N GLY A 71 20.88 8.10 -8.47
CA GLY A 71 21.74 6.95 -8.21
C GLY A 71 21.02 5.63 -7.92
N MET A 72 19.70 5.61 -8.04
CA MET A 72 18.88 4.41 -7.80
C MET A 72 18.62 3.66 -9.10
N ARG A 73 19.46 2.67 -9.41
CA ARG A 73 19.34 1.85 -10.62
C ARG A 73 18.11 0.92 -10.55
N GLN A 74 17.42 0.76 -11.66
CA GLN A 74 16.12 0.06 -11.77
C GLN A 74 16.12 -1.33 -11.12
N VAL A 75 16.97 -2.25 -11.58
CA VAL A 75 16.94 -3.64 -11.10
C VAL A 75 17.29 -3.77 -9.61
N PRO A 76 18.40 -3.18 -9.11
CA PRO A 76 18.69 -3.20 -7.68
C PRO A 76 17.59 -2.57 -6.83
N HIS A 77 16.97 -1.49 -7.31
CA HIS A 77 15.92 -0.80 -6.57
C HIS A 77 14.64 -1.64 -6.47
N LYS A 78 14.22 -2.30 -7.57
CA LYS A 78 13.10 -3.25 -7.54
C LYS A 78 13.35 -4.38 -6.54
N LYS A 79 14.55 -4.97 -6.56
CA LYS A 79 14.93 -6.03 -5.59
C LYS A 79 14.88 -5.54 -4.15
N PHE A 80 15.38 -4.33 -3.90
CA PHE A 80 15.28 -3.71 -2.57
C PHE A 80 13.83 -3.59 -2.12
N LEU A 81 12.91 -3.11 -2.98
CA LEU A 81 11.49 -3.00 -2.64
C LEU A 81 10.87 -4.37 -2.36
N ASN A 82 11.17 -5.36 -3.19
CA ASN A 82 10.71 -6.74 -2.99
C ASN A 82 11.19 -7.30 -1.64
N ASP A 83 12.46 -7.11 -1.30
CA ASP A 83 13.04 -7.60 -0.06
C ASP A 83 12.51 -6.84 1.15
N PHE A 84 12.31 -5.52 1.02
CA PHE A 84 11.70 -4.72 2.08
C PHE A 84 10.29 -5.21 2.38
N PHE A 85 9.40 -5.24 1.39
CA PHE A 85 8.00 -5.54 1.62
C PHE A 85 7.73 -7.01 1.98
N THR A 86 8.63 -7.92 1.63
CA THR A 86 8.56 -9.32 2.09
C THR A 86 9.25 -9.57 3.43
N GLY A 87 9.86 -8.56 4.04
CA GLY A 87 10.54 -8.69 5.33
C GLY A 87 11.86 -9.43 5.29
N ARG A 88 12.52 -9.50 4.12
CA ARG A 88 13.79 -10.21 3.91
C ARG A 88 15.02 -9.43 4.38
N ILE A 89 14.89 -8.13 4.61
CA ILE A 89 15.98 -7.30 5.13
C ILE A 89 15.72 -6.91 6.60
N PRO A 90 16.77 -6.75 7.42
CA PRO A 90 16.64 -6.50 8.86
C PRO A 90 15.82 -5.25 9.21
N GLU A 91 15.96 -4.20 8.43
CA GLU A 91 15.29 -2.91 8.64
C GLU A 91 13.80 -2.93 8.30
N SER A 92 13.33 -3.99 7.63
CA SER A 92 11.94 -4.09 7.25
C SER A 92 11.04 -4.42 8.44
N PHE A 93 9.98 -3.67 8.54
CA PHE A 93 8.84 -3.97 9.39
C PHE A 93 7.69 -4.65 8.63
N SER A 94 7.71 -4.63 7.29
CA SER A 94 6.64 -5.10 6.42
C SER A 94 6.57 -6.63 6.34
N ARG A 95 5.37 -7.13 6.01
CA ARG A 95 5.11 -8.54 5.70
C ARG A 95 4.22 -8.65 4.47
N GLY A 96 4.58 -9.59 3.60
CA GLY A 96 3.83 -9.94 2.42
C GLY A 96 4.55 -10.99 1.59
N VAL A 97 4.04 -11.25 0.39
CA VAL A 97 4.59 -12.25 -0.52
C VAL A 97 4.73 -11.68 -1.94
N LEU A 98 5.57 -12.30 -2.73
CA LEU A 98 5.72 -11.96 -4.15
C LEU A 98 4.81 -12.84 -5.01
N TYR A 99 4.37 -12.27 -6.11
CA TYR A 99 3.66 -12.92 -7.21
C TYR A 99 4.42 -12.66 -8.50
N ASN A 100 4.60 -13.70 -9.34
CA ASN A 100 5.38 -13.62 -10.58
C ASN A 100 6.79 -13.03 -10.38
N ASP A 101 7.52 -13.56 -9.40
CA ASP A 101 8.89 -13.12 -9.10
C ASP A 101 9.88 -13.54 -10.22
N ASP A 102 10.52 -12.56 -10.83
CA ASP A 102 11.65 -12.76 -11.74
C ASP A 102 12.95 -12.25 -11.08
N PRO A 103 13.74 -13.11 -10.48
CA PRO A 103 14.98 -12.72 -9.82
C PRO A 103 16.02 -12.09 -10.75
N ALA A 104 15.95 -12.29 -12.07
CA ALA A 104 16.90 -11.71 -13.02
C ALA A 104 16.67 -10.20 -13.19
N THR A 105 15.44 -9.80 -13.39
CA THR A 105 15.05 -8.39 -13.62
C THR A 105 14.63 -7.69 -12.34
N GLY A 106 14.33 -8.41 -11.25
CA GLY A 106 13.70 -7.91 -10.06
C GLY A 106 12.21 -7.59 -10.27
N ASP A 107 11.65 -7.92 -11.42
CA ASP A 107 10.23 -7.79 -11.67
C ASP A 107 9.48 -8.82 -10.82
N ALA A 108 8.64 -8.29 -9.95
CA ALA A 108 7.72 -9.04 -9.13
C ALA A 108 6.52 -8.15 -8.81
N ARG A 109 5.44 -8.80 -8.45
CA ARG A 109 4.27 -8.11 -7.91
C ARG A 109 4.20 -8.41 -6.42
N PHE A 110 3.94 -7.39 -5.64
CA PHE A 110 3.82 -7.55 -4.20
C PHE A 110 2.35 -7.73 -3.79
N CYS A 111 2.11 -8.65 -2.86
CA CYS A 111 0.80 -8.93 -2.29
C CYS A 111 0.86 -8.83 -0.77
N GLY A 112 -0.03 -8.03 -0.19
CA GLY A 112 -0.17 -7.84 1.25
C GLY A 112 -1.26 -6.83 1.59
N THR A 113 -1.74 -6.85 2.83
CA THR A 113 -2.67 -5.85 3.35
C THR A 113 -1.93 -4.59 3.77
N THR A 114 -2.60 -3.43 3.79
CA THR A 114 -1.99 -2.16 4.23
C THR A 114 -1.43 -2.25 5.64
N ALA A 115 -2.18 -2.84 6.57
CA ALA A 115 -1.73 -3.03 7.94
C ALA A 115 -0.45 -3.89 8.05
N SER A 116 -0.35 -4.98 7.27
CA SER A 116 0.85 -5.82 7.23
C SER A 116 2.04 -5.11 6.58
N MET A 117 1.80 -4.31 5.54
CA MET A 117 2.82 -3.48 4.90
C MET A 117 3.36 -2.40 5.84
N CYS A 118 2.49 -1.82 6.67
CA CYS A 118 2.85 -0.81 7.67
C CYS A 118 3.49 -1.38 8.94
N GLY A 119 3.49 -2.70 9.12
CA GLY A 119 4.19 -3.35 10.24
C GLY A 119 3.31 -3.84 11.37
N VAL A 120 1.98 -3.66 11.31
CA VAL A 120 1.04 -4.12 12.36
C VAL A 120 1.18 -5.61 12.60
N GLU A 121 1.28 -6.42 11.54
CA GLU A 121 1.43 -7.87 11.65
C GLU A 121 2.73 -8.26 12.37
N LYS A 122 3.88 -7.68 11.96
CA LYS A 122 5.17 -7.97 12.60
C LYS A 122 5.19 -7.55 14.06
N ALA A 123 4.71 -6.34 14.34
CA ALA A 123 4.67 -5.81 15.71
C ALA A 123 3.78 -6.66 16.61
N GLY A 124 2.63 -7.11 16.12
CA GLY A 124 1.73 -8.03 16.82
C GLY A 124 2.39 -9.38 17.11
N PHE A 125 3.03 -9.97 16.11
CA PHE A 125 3.75 -11.24 16.25
C PHE A 125 4.91 -11.16 17.27
N CYS A 126 5.65 -10.05 17.25
CA CYS A 126 6.77 -9.83 18.18
C CYS A 126 6.34 -9.31 19.56
N HIS A 127 5.06 -9.02 19.77
CA HIS A 127 4.55 -8.37 20.99
C HIS A 127 5.26 -7.04 21.31
N ASP A 128 5.69 -6.32 20.25
CA ASP A 128 6.42 -5.05 20.37
C ASP A 128 5.43 -3.87 20.34
N ARG A 129 5.20 -3.30 21.55
CA ARG A 129 4.26 -2.18 21.69
C ARG A 129 4.73 -0.91 20.99
N GLN A 130 6.03 -0.63 21.00
CA GLN A 130 6.55 0.57 20.31
C GLN A 130 6.41 0.43 18.80
N ALA A 131 6.82 -0.72 18.25
CA ALA A 131 6.67 -1.00 16.83
C ALA A 131 5.18 -0.98 16.40
N MET A 132 4.27 -1.46 17.25
CA MET A 132 2.83 -1.39 17.00
C MET A 132 2.33 0.06 16.92
N GLU A 133 2.78 0.91 17.83
CA GLU A 133 2.46 2.34 17.84
C GLU A 133 2.91 3.03 16.55
N GLU A 134 4.15 2.75 16.12
CA GLU A 134 4.73 3.29 14.89
C GLU A 134 3.98 2.76 13.65
N ALA A 135 3.63 1.47 13.63
CA ALA A 135 2.90 0.84 12.53
C ALA A 135 1.49 1.44 12.35
N VAL A 136 0.73 1.63 13.43
CA VAL A 136 -0.60 2.22 13.39
C VAL A 136 -0.54 3.69 12.95
N ARG A 137 0.45 4.45 13.43
CA ARG A 137 0.67 5.83 12.98
C ARG A 137 0.99 5.90 11.50
N LEU A 138 1.82 5.00 10.99
CA LEU A 138 2.15 4.93 9.57
C LEU A 138 0.91 4.60 8.74
N ASP A 139 0.15 3.59 9.13
CA ASP A 139 -1.09 3.17 8.47
C ASP A 139 -2.09 4.33 8.40
N THR A 140 -2.39 4.94 9.54
CA THR A 140 -3.28 6.11 9.65
C THR A 140 -2.79 7.29 8.80
N MET A 141 -1.48 7.57 8.82
CA MET A 141 -0.90 8.67 8.03
C MET A 141 -1.05 8.42 6.52
N LEU A 142 -0.82 7.20 6.05
CA LEU A 142 -0.94 6.87 4.63
C LEU A 142 -2.40 6.95 4.15
N HIS A 143 -3.34 6.48 4.94
CA HIS A 143 -4.75 6.60 4.64
C HIS A 143 -5.21 8.06 4.66
N ALA A 144 -4.78 8.86 5.65
CA ALA A 144 -5.04 10.30 5.67
C ALA A 144 -4.47 10.97 4.40
N PHE A 145 -3.23 10.67 4.04
CA PHE A 145 -2.63 11.20 2.81
C PHE A 145 -3.44 10.83 1.57
N MET A 146 -3.93 9.59 1.47
CA MET A 146 -4.80 9.15 0.37
C MET A 146 -6.12 9.93 0.35
N LEU A 147 -6.76 10.12 1.50
CA LEU A 147 -8.05 10.82 1.63
C LEU A 147 -7.95 12.30 1.25
N PHE A 148 -6.82 12.95 1.54
CA PHE A 148 -6.60 14.37 1.24
C PHE A 148 -6.13 14.65 -0.19
N GLN A 149 -5.89 13.64 -1.02
CA GLN A 149 -5.57 13.85 -2.42
C GLN A 149 -6.81 14.27 -3.22
N SER A 150 -6.60 15.14 -4.23
CA SER A 150 -7.65 15.44 -5.20
C SER A 150 -8.06 14.19 -5.95
N GLY A 151 -9.37 13.91 -6.00
CA GLY A 151 -9.92 12.73 -6.64
C GLY A 151 -10.89 11.98 -5.72
N ILE A 152 -11.12 10.71 -6.03
CA ILE A 152 -12.03 9.85 -5.29
C ILE A 152 -11.19 8.85 -4.49
N PRO A 153 -11.20 8.89 -3.16
CA PRO A 153 -10.51 7.91 -2.35
C PRO A 153 -11.22 6.55 -2.44
N VAL A 154 -10.44 5.48 -2.56
CA VAL A 154 -10.91 4.11 -2.59
C VAL A 154 -10.25 3.33 -1.47
N LEU A 155 -11.03 2.88 -0.54
CA LEU A 155 -10.60 2.03 0.56
C LEU A 155 -10.89 0.56 0.20
N TYR A 156 -9.89 -0.31 0.34
CA TYR A 156 -10.11 -1.73 0.13
C TYR A 156 -10.61 -2.38 1.43
N SER A 157 -11.62 -3.23 1.29
CA SER A 157 -12.27 -3.91 2.43
C SER A 157 -11.28 -4.59 3.36
N GLY A 158 -11.39 -4.31 4.66
CA GLY A 158 -10.51 -4.78 5.71
C GLY A 158 -9.44 -3.76 6.15
N ASP A 159 -9.10 -2.78 5.31
CA ASP A 159 -8.13 -1.75 5.69
C ASP A 159 -8.69 -0.83 6.79
N GLU A 160 -10.00 -0.58 6.78
CA GLU A 160 -10.71 0.21 7.80
C GLU A 160 -10.63 -0.35 9.22
N VAL A 161 -10.33 -1.63 9.34
CA VAL A 161 -10.19 -2.32 10.64
C VAL A 161 -8.77 -2.86 10.86
N GLY A 162 -7.83 -2.47 10.01
CA GLY A 162 -6.44 -2.91 10.13
C GLY A 162 -6.24 -4.42 9.98
N GLN A 163 -7.03 -5.04 9.10
CA GLN A 163 -6.94 -6.48 8.83
C GLN A 163 -5.56 -6.83 8.27
N VAL A 164 -4.90 -7.82 8.87
CA VAL A 164 -3.58 -8.30 8.44
C VAL A 164 -3.69 -9.42 7.40
N ASN A 165 -2.54 -9.85 6.87
CA ASN A 165 -2.45 -10.91 5.87
C ASN A 165 -3.10 -12.21 6.34
N ASP A 166 -3.80 -12.86 5.40
CA ASP A 166 -4.35 -14.20 5.59
C ASP A 166 -3.48 -15.25 4.88
N TYR A 167 -2.79 -16.06 5.65
CA TYR A 167 -1.93 -17.13 5.13
C TYR A 167 -2.67 -18.45 4.91
N THR A 168 -3.91 -18.56 5.36
CA THR A 168 -4.72 -19.81 5.26
C THR A 168 -5.09 -20.15 3.82
N TYR A 169 -4.98 -19.16 2.89
CA TYR A 169 -5.20 -19.42 1.48
C TYR A 169 -4.31 -20.55 0.94
N LYS A 170 -3.13 -20.80 1.55
CA LYS A 170 -2.20 -21.86 1.16
C LYS A 170 -2.73 -23.25 1.41
N ASP A 171 -3.67 -23.40 2.34
CA ASP A 171 -4.31 -24.66 2.67
C ASP A 171 -5.42 -25.05 1.67
N ASN A 172 -5.80 -24.10 0.81
CA ASN A 172 -6.77 -24.34 -0.26
C ASN A 172 -6.04 -24.53 -1.61
N PRO A 173 -6.09 -25.74 -2.21
CA PRO A 173 -5.38 -26.02 -3.46
C PRO A 173 -5.76 -25.13 -4.65
N GLU A 174 -6.97 -24.57 -4.66
CA GLU A 174 -7.41 -23.66 -5.74
C GLU A 174 -6.88 -22.24 -5.56
N LYS A 175 -6.61 -21.83 -4.31
CA LYS A 175 -6.11 -20.49 -3.98
C LYS A 175 -4.58 -20.45 -3.85
N ALA A 176 -3.96 -21.52 -3.38
CA ALA A 176 -2.53 -21.59 -3.08
C ALA A 176 -1.60 -21.13 -4.22
N PRO A 177 -1.89 -21.35 -5.52
CA PRO A 177 -1.06 -20.88 -6.62
C PRO A 177 -1.09 -19.36 -6.84
N ASP A 178 -2.08 -18.65 -6.31
CA ASP A 178 -2.25 -17.20 -6.48
C ASP A 178 -1.99 -16.44 -5.19
N SER A 179 -0.80 -15.86 -5.06
CA SER A 179 -0.37 -15.12 -3.87
C SER A 179 -1.28 -13.94 -3.50
N ARG A 180 -2.12 -13.45 -4.42
CA ARG A 180 -3.05 -12.35 -4.15
C ARG A 180 -4.10 -12.72 -3.10
N TYR A 181 -4.36 -14.01 -2.89
CA TYR A 181 -5.27 -14.45 -1.85
C TYR A 181 -4.79 -14.12 -0.42
N ILE A 182 -3.52 -13.79 -0.22
CA ILE A 182 -3.01 -13.33 1.08
C ILE A 182 -3.75 -12.07 1.57
N HIS A 183 -4.21 -11.22 0.65
CA HIS A 183 -4.92 -9.98 0.97
C HIS A 183 -6.39 -9.96 0.48
N ARG A 184 -6.89 -11.11 0.03
CA ARG A 184 -8.29 -11.33 -0.39
C ARG A 184 -9.03 -12.26 0.57
N GLY A 185 -8.55 -12.35 1.82
CA GLY A 185 -9.21 -13.10 2.88
C GLY A 185 -10.63 -12.59 3.16
N GLU A 186 -11.42 -13.40 3.82
CA GLU A 186 -12.75 -12.98 4.28
C GLU A 186 -12.63 -11.80 5.25
N PHE A 187 -13.60 -10.90 5.21
CA PHE A 187 -13.65 -9.77 6.13
C PHE A 187 -13.83 -10.26 7.57
N GLN A 188 -12.96 -9.82 8.45
CA GLN A 188 -12.91 -10.26 9.84
C GLN A 188 -13.87 -9.43 10.70
N TRP A 189 -15.09 -9.87 10.83
CA TRP A 189 -16.17 -9.17 11.58
C TRP A 189 -15.87 -9.02 13.07
N ASP A 190 -15.09 -9.91 13.66
CA ASP A 190 -14.61 -9.82 15.05
C ASP A 190 -13.73 -8.59 15.30
N LEU A 191 -13.01 -8.10 14.27
CA LEU A 191 -12.25 -6.85 14.36
C LEU A 191 -13.17 -5.63 14.48
N VAL A 192 -14.36 -5.69 13.90
CA VAL A 192 -15.35 -4.61 13.99
C VAL A 192 -15.85 -4.42 15.42
N GLU A 193 -16.00 -5.48 16.18
CA GLU A 193 -16.41 -5.41 17.59
C GLU A 193 -15.41 -4.59 18.43
N ARG A 194 -14.14 -4.62 18.05
CA ARG A 194 -13.04 -3.92 18.74
C ARG A 194 -12.91 -2.44 18.38
N ILE A 195 -13.65 -1.94 17.40
CA ILE A 195 -13.61 -0.51 17.00
C ILE A 195 -13.98 0.40 18.18
N ASN A 196 -14.90 -0.03 19.04
CA ASN A 196 -15.35 0.75 20.19
C ASN A 196 -14.47 0.56 21.44
N GLU A 197 -13.46 -0.32 21.38
CA GLU A 197 -12.52 -0.53 22.49
C GLU A 197 -11.38 0.50 22.37
N PRO A 198 -11.25 1.47 23.31
CA PRO A 198 -10.18 2.46 23.24
C PRO A 198 -8.78 1.84 23.15
N GLU A 199 -7.88 2.51 22.43
CA GLU A 199 -6.46 2.15 22.28
C GLU A 199 -6.21 0.84 21.50
N THR A 200 -7.24 0.20 20.96
CA THR A 200 -7.03 -0.93 20.04
C THR A 200 -6.55 -0.42 18.67
N VAL A 201 -5.89 -1.27 17.90
CA VAL A 201 -5.49 -0.97 16.50
C VAL A 201 -6.72 -0.60 15.68
N GLN A 202 -7.81 -1.36 15.83
CA GLN A 202 -9.08 -1.18 15.14
C GLN A 202 -9.72 0.19 15.46
N ASN A 203 -9.76 0.55 16.74
CA ASN A 203 -10.29 1.84 17.17
C ASN A 203 -9.51 2.99 16.54
N ARG A 204 -8.19 2.94 16.60
CA ARG A 204 -7.30 4.02 16.15
C ARG A 204 -7.32 4.20 14.63
N ILE A 205 -7.37 3.12 13.86
CA ILE A 205 -7.49 3.17 12.40
C ILE A 205 -8.89 3.62 12.01
N CYS A 206 -9.94 3.06 12.62
CA CYS A 206 -11.32 3.38 12.31
C CYS A 206 -11.68 4.85 12.62
N LEU A 207 -11.09 5.45 13.65
CA LEU A 207 -11.31 6.87 13.99
C LEU A 207 -11.00 7.83 12.84
N LEU A 208 -10.05 7.47 11.97
CA LEU A 208 -9.75 8.27 10.78
C LEU A 208 -10.96 8.40 9.84
N TYR A 209 -11.77 7.33 9.74
CA TYR A 209 -12.91 7.25 8.81
C TYR A 209 -14.24 7.67 9.45
N THR A 210 -14.31 7.66 10.78
CA THR A 210 -15.54 7.89 11.54
C THR A 210 -15.53 9.18 12.35
N SER A 211 -14.36 9.84 12.50
CA SER A 211 -14.32 11.14 13.12
C SER A 211 -15.07 12.13 12.23
N ASP A 212 -16.18 12.65 12.72
CA ASP A 212 -16.79 13.83 12.14
C ASP A 212 -15.72 14.92 12.09
N ALA A 213 -15.25 15.20 10.89
CA ALA A 213 -14.49 16.42 10.66
C ALA A 213 -15.45 17.58 10.81
N ALA A 214 -15.71 17.95 12.06
CA ALA A 214 -16.48 19.14 12.41
C ALA A 214 -15.65 20.40 12.15
#